data_3db5d68c694690b33625c6f944510bbf
#
_entry.id   3db5d68c694690b33625c6f944510bbf
#
_cell.length_a   1.000
_cell.length_b   1.000
_cell.length_c   1.000
_cell.angle_alpha   90.00
_cell.angle_beta   90.00
_cell.angle_gamma   90.00
#
_symmetry.space_group_name_H-M   'P 1'
#
loop_
_entity.id
_entity.type
_entity.pdbx_description
1 polymer ?
#
loop_
_entity_poly.entity_id
_entity_poly.type
_entity_poly.pdbx_seq_one_letter_code
_entity_poly.pdbx_strand_id
1 'polypeptide(L)'
;AHPGLHMQPKQAAETVRHFLSSLNVPMRIERIELYDNAAIYGDAAQNTAELCYLVTCQRMVEQYSCASIFGYSGTPGSDSEFGSAWIYERLVFLVNEEGIVYAEWTSPLEICDIRVYSCNLLPFSEIQQIFEKMVRVIWQYQAKDCLSLTCNITEARLELMRVLEQGSTDNGLLIPVWNFYGTRQRSFASGNTDETLHGIMLTINAIDGSIIDRALGY
;
A
#
# COMPACT_ATOMS: atom_id res chain seq x y z
N ALA A 1 -20.47 14.24 -5.86
CA ALA A 1 -20.77 13.32 -6.95
C ALA A 1 -20.06 13.79 -8.22
N HIS A 2 -19.49 12.88 -8.98
CA HIS A 2 -18.89 13.17 -10.27
C HIS A 2 -20.01 13.17 -11.34
N PRO A 3 -19.95 14.03 -12.41
CA PRO A 3 -20.88 13.92 -13.50
C PRO A 3 -20.78 12.53 -14.16
N GLY A 4 -21.79 11.70 -14.03
CA GLY A 4 -21.80 10.32 -14.54
C GLY A 4 -21.74 9.21 -13.48
N LEU A 5 -21.49 9.55 -12.21
CA LEU A 5 -21.62 8.62 -11.09
C LEU A 5 -22.48 9.30 -10.01
N HIS A 6 -23.66 8.78 -9.77
CA HIS A 6 -24.63 9.37 -8.81
C HIS A 6 -24.41 8.83 -7.38
N MET A 7 -23.75 7.69 -7.26
CA MET A 7 -23.34 7.13 -5.98
C MET A 7 -22.37 8.06 -5.25
N GLN A 8 -22.48 8.12 -3.93
CA GLN A 8 -21.52 8.83 -3.08
C GLN A 8 -20.46 7.86 -2.53
N PRO A 9 -19.23 8.34 -2.24
CA PRO A 9 -18.18 7.48 -1.64
C PRO A 9 -18.63 6.74 -0.38
N LYS A 10 -19.48 7.38 0.42
CA LYS A 10 -20.05 6.78 1.63
C LYS A 10 -20.93 5.56 1.31
N GLN A 11 -21.71 5.61 0.25
CA GLN A 11 -22.57 4.49 -0.17
C GLN A 11 -21.69 3.32 -0.67
N ALA A 12 -20.65 3.60 -1.46
CA ALA A 12 -19.67 2.58 -1.86
C ALA A 12 -19.02 1.93 -0.65
N ALA A 13 -18.63 2.73 0.37
CA ALA A 13 -18.09 2.21 1.61
C ALA A 13 -19.09 1.31 2.36
N GLU A 14 -20.37 1.68 2.42
CA GLU A 14 -21.41 0.89 3.07
C GLU A 14 -21.63 -0.44 2.36
N THR A 15 -21.67 -0.44 1.03
CA THR A 15 -21.77 -1.65 0.19
C THR A 15 -20.60 -2.61 0.48
N VAL A 16 -19.36 -2.10 0.48
CA VAL A 16 -18.18 -2.92 0.77
C VAL A 16 -18.17 -3.41 2.22
N ARG A 17 -18.52 -2.58 3.21
CA ARG A 17 -18.61 -3.02 4.62
C ARG A 17 -19.61 -4.14 4.80
N HIS A 18 -20.77 -4.05 4.13
CA HIS A 18 -21.77 -5.12 4.19
C HIS A 18 -21.20 -6.43 3.64
N PHE A 19 -20.51 -6.39 2.51
CA PHE A 19 -19.83 -7.55 1.94
C PHE A 19 -18.74 -8.08 2.89
N LEU A 20 -17.85 -7.21 3.39
CA LEU A 20 -16.77 -7.59 4.31
C LEU A 20 -17.29 -8.26 5.59
N SER A 21 -18.47 -7.85 6.06
CA SER A 21 -19.08 -8.47 7.24
C SER A 21 -19.47 -9.93 7.04
N SER A 22 -19.62 -10.38 5.78
CA SER A 22 -19.88 -11.78 5.44
C SER A 22 -18.60 -12.63 5.35
N LEU A 23 -17.44 -11.98 5.23
CA LEU A 23 -16.15 -12.67 5.27
C LEU A 23 -15.79 -12.93 6.73
N ASN A 24 -15.36 -14.13 7.03
CA ASN A 24 -14.85 -14.46 8.36
C ASN A 24 -13.37 -14.01 8.51
N VAL A 25 -13.05 -12.82 7.99
CA VAL A 25 -11.72 -12.24 8.00
C VAL A 25 -11.82 -10.76 8.35
N PRO A 26 -11.14 -10.30 9.40
CA PRO A 26 -11.18 -8.90 9.79
C PRO A 26 -10.48 -8.03 8.75
N MET A 27 -11.24 -7.16 8.11
CA MET A 27 -10.80 -6.20 7.11
C MET A 27 -11.32 -4.80 7.44
N ARG A 28 -10.57 -3.77 7.05
CA ARG A 28 -11.03 -2.38 7.06
C ARG A 28 -10.89 -1.75 5.68
N ILE A 29 -11.74 -0.79 5.38
CA ILE A 29 -11.54 0.08 4.22
C ILE A 29 -10.41 1.04 4.54
N GLU A 30 -9.38 1.03 3.69
CA GLU A 30 -8.26 1.95 3.77
C GLU A 30 -8.53 3.23 2.98
N ARG A 31 -9.00 3.07 1.73
CA ARG A 31 -9.11 4.17 0.78
C ARG A 31 -10.28 3.98 -0.16
N ILE A 32 -10.87 5.09 -0.60
CA ILE A 32 -11.91 5.14 -1.62
C ILE A 32 -11.52 6.22 -2.60
N GLU A 33 -11.35 5.85 -3.86
CA GLU A 33 -10.95 6.75 -4.93
C GLU A 33 -11.91 6.65 -6.10
N LEU A 34 -12.09 7.75 -6.81
CA LEU A 34 -12.79 7.70 -8.08
C LEU A 34 -11.91 6.97 -9.09
N TYR A 35 -12.46 5.96 -9.72
CA TYR A 35 -11.81 5.20 -10.78
C TYR A 35 -12.50 5.49 -12.11
N ASP A 36 -11.75 6.06 -13.04
CA ASP A 36 -12.20 6.33 -14.40
C ASP A 36 -11.47 5.38 -15.36
N ASN A 37 -12.18 4.38 -15.81
CA ASN A 37 -11.64 3.37 -16.71
C ASN A 37 -11.22 3.99 -18.08
N ALA A 38 -11.95 5.01 -18.55
CA ALA A 38 -11.62 5.70 -19.78
C ALA A 38 -10.30 6.48 -19.69
N ALA A 39 -10.00 7.07 -18.53
CA ALA A 39 -8.76 7.81 -18.32
C ALA A 39 -7.52 6.89 -18.32
N ILE A 40 -7.69 5.60 -17.99
CA ILE A 40 -6.60 4.63 -17.94
C ILE A 40 -6.34 3.96 -19.29
N TYR A 41 -7.40 3.60 -20.01
CA TYR A 41 -7.31 2.81 -21.24
C TYR A 41 -7.54 3.61 -22.53
N GLY A 42 -7.83 4.91 -22.42
CA GLY A 42 -8.08 5.78 -23.57
C GLY A 42 -9.23 5.29 -24.45
N ASP A 43 -9.20 5.65 -25.74
CA ASP A 43 -10.25 5.28 -26.72
C ASP A 43 -10.44 3.77 -26.95
N ALA A 44 -9.51 2.94 -26.49
CA ALA A 44 -9.64 1.48 -26.55
C ALA A 44 -10.73 0.94 -25.60
N ALA A 45 -11.15 1.73 -24.64
CA ALA A 45 -12.23 1.41 -23.70
C ALA A 45 -13.65 1.68 -24.27
N GLN A 46 -13.83 1.63 -25.56
CA GLN A 46 -15.05 2.08 -26.28
C GLN A 46 -16.39 1.47 -25.83
N ASN A 47 -16.41 0.57 -24.83
CA ASN A 47 -17.69 -0.03 -24.41
C ASN A 47 -17.98 -0.07 -22.92
N THR A 48 -17.11 0.42 -22.03
CA THR A 48 -17.37 0.40 -20.58
C THR A 48 -16.64 1.53 -19.85
N ALA A 49 -16.81 2.78 -20.30
CA ALA A 49 -16.40 3.93 -19.50
C ALA A 49 -17.32 4.07 -18.27
N GLU A 50 -17.30 3.09 -17.40
CA GLU A 50 -18.05 3.13 -16.17
C GLU A 50 -17.19 3.78 -15.11
N LEU A 51 -17.65 4.93 -14.63
CA LEU A 51 -17.13 5.54 -13.43
C LEU A 51 -17.49 4.64 -12.24
N CYS A 52 -16.48 4.27 -11.47
CA CYS A 52 -16.64 3.46 -10.28
C CYS A 52 -15.86 4.09 -9.13
N TYR A 53 -16.15 3.65 -7.91
CA TYR A 53 -15.24 3.85 -6.80
C TYR A 53 -14.33 2.62 -6.67
N LEU A 54 -13.01 2.85 -6.71
CA LEU A 54 -12.02 1.87 -6.27
C LEU A 54 -11.94 1.93 -4.74
N VAL A 55 -12.37 0.86 -4.11
CA VAL A 55 -12.33 0.72 -2.65
C VAL A 55 -11.23 -0.27 -2.31
N THR A 56 -10.22 0.20 -1.61
CA THR A 56 -9.10 -0.62 -1.14
C THR A 56 -9.29 -1.00 0.31
N CYS A 57 -9.04 -2.26 0.61
CA CYS A 57 -9.16 -2.81 1.96
C CYS A 57 -7.83 -3.37 2.45
N GLN A 58 -7.62 -3.28 3.76
CA GLN A 58 -6.47 -3.85 4.48
C GLN A 58 -6.94 -4.88 5.49
N ARG A 59 -6.14 -5.93 5.66
CA ARG A 59 -6.32 -6.88 6.76
C ARG A 59 -6.10 -6.21 8.10
N MET A 60 -6.89 -6.63 9.07
CA MET A 60 -6.70 -6.27 10.47
C MET A 60 -6.21 -7.49 11.25
N VAL A 61 -5.25 -7.28 12.13
CA VAL A 61 -4.85 -8.20 13.19
C VAL A 61 -5.03 -7.45 14.50
N GLU A 62 -6.04 -7.83 15.25
CA GLU A 62 -6.54 -7.06 16.40
C GLU A 62 -6.87 -5.61 16.00
N GLN A 63 -6.18 -4.62 16.58
CA GLN A 63 -6.38 -3.19 16.25
C GLN A 63 -5.44 -2.64 15.17
N TYR A 64 -4.49 -3.44 14.71
CA TYR A 64 -3.48 -2.99 13.74
C TYR A 64 -3.84 -3.43 12.33
N SER A 65 -3.64 -2.54 11.37
CA SER A 65 -3.74 -2.89 9.95
C SER A 65 -2.45 -3.52 9.45
N CYS A 66 -2.57 -4.47 8.54
CA CYS A 66 -1.43 -4.96 7.77
C CYS A 66 -1.18 -4.01 6.60
N ALA A 67 0.05 -3.56 6.44
CA ALA A 67 0.43 -2.71 5.33
C ALA A 67 0.25 -3.45 4.01
N SER A 68 -0.44 -2.82 3.07
CA SER A 68 -0.51 -3.26 1.68
C SER A 68 0.32 -2.31 0.83
N ILE A 69 1.08 -2.85 -0.13
CA ILE A 69 1.91 -2.03 -1.01
C ILE A 69 1.27 -2.00 -2.38
N PHE A 70 0.85 -0.81 -2.79
CA PHE A 70 0.35 -0.55 -4.14
C PHE A 70 1.51 -0.32 -5.10
N GLY A 71 1.36 -0.82 -6.34
CA GLY A 71 2.23 -0.49 -7.44
C GLY A 71 3.43 -1.42 -7.66
N TYR A 72 3.58 -2.45 -6.86
CA TYR A 72 4.56 -3.51 -7.15
C TYR A 72 3.85 -4.68 -7.85
N SER A 73 3.80 -4.63 -9.16
CA SER A 73 3.34 -5.74 -10.02
C SER A 73 4.51 -6.62 -10.47
N GLY A 74 5.50 -6.82 -9.60
CA GLY A 74 6.63 -7.71 -9.88
C GLY A 74 6.25 -9.15 -9.61
N THR A 75 6.57 -10.05 -10.52
CA THR A 75 6.56 -11.49 -10.23
C THR A 75 7.63 -11.76 -9.17
N PRO A 76 7.32 -12.46 -8.06
CA PRO A 76 8.32 -12.83 -7.08
C PRO A 76 9.50 -13.53 -7.77
N GLY A 77 10.73 -13.10 -7.47
CA GLY A 77 11.93 -13.66 -8.08
C GLY A 77 12.27 -13.15 -9.48
N SER A 78 11.59 -12.13 -10.01
CA SER A 78 12.07 -11.45 -11.22
C SER A 78 13.24 -10.53 -10.84
N ASP A 79 14.30 -10.54 -11.67
CA ASP A 79 15.48 -9.65 -11.52
C ASP A 79 15.17 -8.17 -11.80
N SER A 80 13.90 -7.78 -11.80
CA SER A 80 13.53 -6.37 -11.95
C SER A 80 13.87 -5.62 -10.68
N GLU A 81 14.48 -4.45 -10.78
CA GLU A 81 14.80 -3.52 -9.68
C GLU A 81 13.61 -3.21 -8.75
N PHE A 82 12.42 -3.69 -9.07
CA PHE A 82 11.16 -3.43 -8.40
C PHE A 82 10.43 -4.72 -7.97
N GLY A 83 11.09 -5.89 -8.05
CA GLY A 83 10.53 -7.15 -7.57
C GLY A 83 10.42 -7.13 -6.04
N SER A 84 9.26 -7.50 -5.51
CA SER A 84 9.08 -7.74 -4.08
C SER A 84 9.41 -9.21 -3.77
N ALA A 85 9.94 -9.51 -2.58
CA ALA A 85 10.19 -10.89 -2.12
C ALA A 85 8.91 -11.74 -2.17
N TRP A 86 7.74 -11.10 -2.09
CA TRP A 86 6.41 -11.66 -2.28
C TRP A 86 5.42 -10.60 -2.74
N ILE A 87 4.24 -11.05 -3.17
CA ILE A 87 3.10 -10.17 -3.41
C ILE A 87 2.43 -9.90 -2.05
N TYR A 88 2.28 -8.61 -1.69
CA TYR A 88 1.56 -8.23 -0.47
C TYR A 88 0.07 -8.44 -0.62
N GLU A 89 -0.61 -8.78 0.48
CA GLU A 89 -2.06 -8.94 0.47
C GLU A 89 -2.74 -7.64 0.05
N ARG A 90 -3.67 -7.76 -0.89
CA ARG A 90 -4.49 -6.67 -1.38
C ARG A 90 -5.89 -7.15 -1.66
N LEU A 91 -6.88 -6.46 -1.11
CA LEU A 91 -8.28 -6.65 -1.43
C LEU A 91 -8.85 -5.35 -1.96
N VAL A 92 -9.37 -5.38 -3.17
CA VAL A 92 -9.96 -4.21 -3.84
C VAL A 92 -11.32 -4.54 -4.40
N PHE A 93 -12.16 -3.50 -4.48
CA PHE A 93 -13.49 -3.57 -5.08
C PHE A 93 -13.68 -2.40 -6.04
N LEU A 94 -14.35 -2.62 -7.17
CA LEU A 94 -14.95 -1.57 -7.97
C LEU A 94 -16.45 -1.55 -7.66
N VAL A 95 -16.95 -0.37 -7.32
CA VAL A 95 -18.34 -0.17 -6.86
C VAL A 95 -18.98 0.98 -7.63
N ASN A 96 -20.15 0.72 -8.19
CA ASN A 96 -20.99 1.71 -8.86
C ASN A 96 -22.45 1.58 -8.38
N GLU A 97 -23.41 2.18 -9.11
CA GLU A 97 -24.84 2.13 -8.77
C GLU A 97 -25.44 0.72 -8.76
N GLU A 98 -24.84 -0.22 -9.49
CA GLU A 98 -25.27 -1.63 -9.54
C GLU A 98 -24.77 -2.44 -8.33
N GLY A 99 -23.81 -1.87 -7.57
CA GLY A 99 -23.17 -2.51 -6.44
C GLY A 99 -21.69 -2.82 -6.69
N ILE A 100 -21.20 -3.96 -6.18
CA ILE A 100 -19.84 -4.43 -6.42
C ILE A 100 -19.79 -5.07 -7.80
N VAL A 101 -19.13 -4.42 -8.76
CA VAL A 101 -18.98 -4.91 -10.14
C VAL A 101 -17.68 -5.67 -10.36
N TYR A 102 -16.71 -5.49 -9.49
CA TYR A 102 -15.44 -6.22 -9.51
C TYR A 102 -14.89 -6.38 -8.10
N ALA A 103 -14.26 -7.53 -7.84
CA ALA A 103 -13.52 -7.78 -6.61
C ALA A 103 -12.27 -8.61 -6.92
N GLU A 104 -11.14 -8.20 -6.34
CA GLU A 104 -9.88 -8.92 -6.45
C GLU A 104 -9.22 -9.04 -5.09
N TRP A 105 -8.90 -10.26 -4.70
CA TRP A 105 -8.13 -10.55 -3.49
C TRP A 105 -6.82 -11.24 -3.87
N THR A 106 -5.74 -10.50 -3.81
CA THR A 106 -4.41 -10.96 -4.16
C THR A 106 -3.65 -11.36 -2.90
N SER A 107 -3.00 -12.54 -2.94
CA SER A 107 -2.11 -13.05 -1.89
C SER A 107 -2.71 -12.96 -0.47
N PRO A 108 -3.87 -13.55 -0.21
CA PRO A 108 -4.48 -13.53 1.12
C PRO A 108 -3.54 -14.16 2.15
N LEU A 109 -3.41 -13.51 3.31
CA LEU A 109 -2.59 -14.00 4.41
C LEU A 109 -3.38 -14.99 5.28
N GLU A 110 -2.72 -16.06 5.68
CA GLU A 110 -3.15 -16.92 6.77
C GLU A 110 -2.33 -16.59 8.01
N ILE A 111 -2.99 -16.23 9.11
CA ILE A 111 -2.34 -15.98 10.40
C ILE A 111 -2.29 -17.29 11.16
N CYS A 112 -1.13 -17.94 11.15
CA CYS A 112 -0.98 -19.28 11.72
C CYS A 112 -0.76 -19.26 13.23
N ASP A 113 -0.05 -18.25 13.74
CA ASP A 113 0.34 -18.17 15.15
C ASP A 113 0.64 -16.74 15.58
N ILE A 114 0.49 -16.46 16.89
CA ILE A 114 0.93 -15.23 17.54
C ILE A 114 2.06 -15.58 18.50
N ARG A 115 3.30 -15.35 18.06
CA ARG A 115 4.49 -15.72 18.84
C ARG A 115 4.80 -14.78 20.00
N VAL A 116 4.41 -13.52 19.87
CA VAL A 116 4.66 -12.47 20.86
C VAL A 116 3.42 -11.63 21.05
N TYR A 117 2.82 -11.69 22.22
CA TYR A 117 1.61 -10.93 22.57
C TYR A 117 1.89 -9.45 22.94
N SER A 118 3.12 -9.12 23.32
CA SER A 118 3.51 -7.76 23.71
C SER A 118 4.99 -7.55 23.43
N CYS A 119 5.33 -6.44 22.81
CA CYS A 119 6.70 -5.98 22.62
C CYS A 119 6.81 -4.50 22.97
N ASN A 120 8.00 -4.08 23.39
CA ASN A 120 8.31 -2.68 23.60
C ASN A 120 8.62 -2.03 22.26
N LEU A 121 7.92 -0.96 21.94
CA LEU A 121 8.18 -0.17 20.75
C LEU A 121 9.08 1.02 21.11
N LEU A 122 9.91 1.43 20.17
CA LEU A 122 10.65 2.68 20.27
C LEU A 122 9.69 3.86 20.35
N PRO A 123 9.99 4.89 21.16
CA PRO A 123 9.23 6.13 21.16
C PRO A 123 9.20 6.74 19.76
N PHE A 124 8.07 7.34 19.36
CA PHE A 124 7.94 7.95 18.03
C PHE A 124 9.00 9.04 17.76
N SER A 125 9.45 9.72 18.80
CA SER A 125 10.53 10.71 18.67
C SER A 125 11.88 10.11 18.23
N GLU A 126 12.17 8.86 18.59
CA GLU A 126 13.36 8.15 18.10
C GLU A 126 13.15 7.69 16.64
N ILE A 127 11.98 7.17 16.34
CA ILE A 127 11.58 6.81 14.97
C ILE A 127 11.69 8.03 14.02
N GLN A 128 11.22 9.20 14.49
CA GLN A 128 11.35 10.44 13.73
C GLN A 128 12.80 10.81 13.45
N GLN A 129 13.69 10.70 14.43
CA GLN A 129 15.11 10.98 14.25
C GLN A 129 15.77 10.00 13.24
N ILE A 130 15.38 8.73 13.28
CA ILE A 130 15.83 7.73 12.32
C ILE A 130 15.33 8.11 10.93
N PHE A 131 14.05 8.44 10.80
CA PHE A 131 13.44 8.88 9.55
C PHE A 131 14.20 10.08 8.94
N GLU A 132 14.42 11.14 9.71
CA GLU A 132 15.10 12.37 9.24
C GLU A 132 16.51 12.12 8.72
N LYS A 133 17.23 11.14 9.31
CA LYS A 133 18.55 10.74 8.83
C LYS A 133 18.46 9.88 7.55
N MET A 134 17.61 8.86 7.57
CA MET A 134 17.58 7.83 6.54
C MET A 134 16.90 8.29 5.26
N VAL A 135 15.86 9.13 5.36
CA VAL A 135 15.19 9.70 4.20
C VAL A 135 16.18 10.46 3.30
N ARG A 136 17.11 11.19 3.87
CA ARG A 136 18.15 11.91 3.10
C ARG A 136 19.12 10.97 2.40
N VAL A 137 19.54 9.90 3.07
CA VAL A 137 20.49 8.92 2.51
C VAL A 137 19.85 8.19 1.31
N ILE A 138 18.64 7.68 1.49
CA ILE A 138 17.94 6.92 0.46
C ILE A 138 17.62 7.81 -0.74
N TRP A 139 17.18 9.03 -0.50
CA TRP A 139 16.72 9.92 -1.57
C TRP A 139 17.86 10.61 -2.31
N GLN A 140 19.02 10.83 -1.66
CA GLN A 140 20.23 11.26 -2.36
C GLN A 140 20.66 10.24 -3.42
N TYR A 141 20.49 8.95 -3.16
CA TYR A 141 20.78 7.91 -4.15
C TYR A 141 19.79 7.96 -5.32
N GLN A 142 18.49 8.07 -5.02
CA GLN A 142 17.44 8.14 -6.05
C GLN A 142 17.46 9.45 -6.86
N ALA A 143 17.99 10.52 -6.30
CA ALA A 143 18.10 11.82 -6.98
C ALA A 143 19.23 11.90 -8.03
N LYS A 144 20.16 10.94 -8.06
CA LYS A 144 21.32 11.00 -8.97
C LYS A 144 20.94 11.02 -10.44
N ASP A 145 19.84 10.35 -10.80
CA ASP A 145 19.40 10.14 -12.17
C ASP A 145 18.25 11.08 -12.59
N CYS A 146 17.88 12.04 -11.74
CA CYS A 146 16.80 12.98 -12.03
C CYS A 146 17.25 14.45 -11.87
N LEU A 147 16.59 15.35 -12.62
CA LEU A 147 16.80 16.80 -12.50
C LEU A 147 16.23 17.35 -11.19
N SER A 148 15.10 16.79 -10.76
CA SER A 148 14.47 17.13 -9.50
C SER A 148 13.78 15.93 -8.89
N LEU A 149 13.79 15.89 -7.57
CA LEU A 149 13.06 14.92 -6.76
C LEU A 149 12.37 15.67 -5.62
N THR A 150 11.05 15.62 -5.60
CA THR A 150 10.24 16.17 -4.52
C THR A 150 9.49 15.05 -3.82
N CYS A 151 9.55 15.06 -2.49
CA CYS A 151 8.81 14.14 -1.65
C CYS A 151 8.09 14.90 -0.55
N ASN A 152 6.80 14.65 -0.42
CA ASN A 152 5.98 15.22 0.63
C ASN A 152 5.45 14.09 1.50
N ILE A 153 5.87 14.03 2.76
CA ILE A 153 5.32 13.09 3.73
C ILE A 153 4.03 13.69 4.29
N THR A 154 2.95 12.94 4.16
CA THR A 154 1.61 13.38 4.57
C THR A 154 1.12 12.66 5.81
N GLU A 155 1.65 11.47 6.10
CA GLU A 155 1.16 10.65 7.20
C GLU A 155 2.24 9.67 7.70
N ALA A 156 2.22 9.36 8.99
CA ALA A 156 2.96 8.26 9.59
C ALA A 156 1.98 7.32 10.30
N ARG A 157 2.06 6.02 10.01
CA ARG A 157 1.17 4.99 10.59
C ARG A 157 1.97 3.88 11.25
N LEU A 158 1.51 3.47 12.42
CA LEU A 158 1.96 2.21 13.05
C LEU A 158 1.08 1.08 12.51
N GLU A 159 1.71 0.16 11.79
CA GLU A 159 1.04 -0.94 11.11
C GLU A 159 1.83 -2.24 11.33
N LEU A 160 1.27 -3.36 10.88
CA LEU A 160 2.01 -4.60 10.76
C LEU A 160 2.51 -4.76 9.32
N MET A 161 3.72 -5.24 9.15
CA MET A 161 4.28 -5.55 7.85
C MET A 161 4.89 -6.95 7.84
N ARG A 162 4.66 -7.68 6.74
CA ARG A 162 5.29 -8.98 6.53
C ARG A 162 6.76 -8.79 6.19
N VAL A 163 7.62 -9.45 6.95
CA VAL A 163 9.05 -9.58 6.67
C VAL A 163 9.42 -11.05 6.53
N LEU A 164 10.56 -11.33 5.88
CA LEU A 164 11.07 -12.70 5.74
C LEU A 164 11.33 -13.31 7.11
N GLU A 165 10.95 -14.57 7.26
CA GLU A 165 11.39 -15.40 8.36
C GLU A 165 12.66 -16.14 7.94
N GLN A 166 13.73 -15.99 8.70
CA GLN A 166 15.00 -16.64 8.39
C GLN A 166 14.83 -18.16 8.29
N GLY A 167 15.26 -18.72 7.15
CA GLY A 167 15.17 -20.15 6.88
C GLY A 167 13.83 -20.64 6.34
N SER A 168 12.89 -19.72 6.03
CA SER A 168 11.61 -20.03 5.38
C SER A 168 11.49 -19.31 4.04
N THR A 169 10.91 -19.99 3.05
CA THR A 169 10.57 -19.41 1.74
C THR A 169 9.11 -18.98 1.65
N ASP A 170 8.24 -19.59 2.43
CA ASP A 170 6.79 -19.44 2.32
C ASP A 170 6.19 -18.65 3.48
N ASN A 171 6.81 -18.76 4.68
CA ASN A 171 6.34 -18.06 5.86
C ASN A 171 7.05 -16.73 6.03
N GLY A 172 6.32 -15.77 6.62
CA GLY A 172 6.86 -14.50 7.04
C GLY A 172 6.42 -14.16 8.45
N LEU A 173 7.04 -13.16 9.01
CA LEU A 173 6.65 -12.59 10.30
C LEU A 173 5.88 -11.28 10.05
N LEU A 174 4.77 -11.09 10.71
CA LEU A 174 4.14 -9.77 10.83
C LEU A 174 4.77 -9.05 12.03
N ILE A 175 5.48 -7.99 11.74
CA ILE A 175 6.13 -7.15 12.75
C ILE A 175 5.56 -5.74 12.77
N PRO A 176 5.55 -5.06 13.93
CA PRO A 176 5.13 -3.67 13.99
C PRO A 176 6.16 -2.76 13.31
N VAL A 177 5.67 -1.91 12.42
CA VAL A 177 6.48 -0.95 11.68
C VAL A 177 5.85 0.44 11.68
N TRP A 178 6.66 1.47 11.55
CA TRP A 178 6.22 2.80 11.19
C TRP A 178 6.37 3.00 9.68
N ASN A 179 5.24 3.16 9.00
CA ASN A 179 5.18 3.50 7.58
C ASN A 179 4.97 4.99 7.41
N PHE A 180 5.85 5.64 6.64
CA PHE A 180 5.74 7.05 6.27
C PHE A 180 5.15 7.14 4.87
N TYR A 181 3.92 7.62 4.77
CA TYR A 181 3.18 7.78 3.52
C TYR A 181 3.36 9.18 2.95
N GLY A 182 3.31 9.27 1.64
CA GLY A 182 3.43 10.55 0.98
C GLY A 182 3.31 10.49 -0.52
N THR A 183 3.66 11.60 -1.15
CA THR A 183 3.75 11.74 -2.60
C THR A 183 5.21 11.89 -3.00
N ARG A 184 5.56 11.39 -4.19
CA ARG A 184 6.88 11.55 -4.79
C ARG A 184 6.71 11.98 -6.24
N GLN A 185 7.47 12.98 -6.65
CA GLN A 185 7.55 13.43 -8.03
C GLN A 185 9.02 13.51 -8.46
N ARG A 186 9.35 12.92 -9.60
CA ARG A 186 10.67 12.97 -10.23
C ARG A 186 10.55 13.58 -11.62
N SER A 187 11.54 14.41 -12.00
CA SER A 187 11.68 14.94 -13.35
C SER A 187 13.03 14.51 -13.92
N PHE A 188 13.05 14.10 -15.16
CA PHE A 188 14.23 13.58 -15.84
C PHE A 188 14.70 14.50 -16.97
N ALA A 189 15.98 14.41 -17.36
CA ALA A 189 16.54 15.18 -18.47
C ALA A 189 15.87 14.88 -19.83
N SER A 190 15.23 13.72 -19.96
CA SER A 190 14.42 13.35 -21.14
C SER A 190 13.12 14.15 -21.28
N GLY A 191 12.75 14.97 -20.27
CA GLY A 191 11.45 15.62 -20.18
C GLY A 191 10.35 14.79 -19.56
N ASN A 192 10.61 13.52 -19.25
CA ASN A 192 9.66 12.64 -18.57
C ASN A 192 9.51 13.03 -17.09
N THR A 193 8.35 12.76 -16.55
CA THR A 193 8.05 12.84 -15.11
C THR A 193 7.52 11.50 -14.62
N ASP A 194 7.85 11.17 -13.39
CA ASP A 194 7.30 10.02 -12.67
C ASP A 194 6.69 10.51 -11.35
N GLU A 195 5.47 10.08 -11.06
CA GLU A 195 4.73 10.51 -9.88
C GLU A 195 4.15 9.32 -9.13
N THR A 196 4.31 9.35 -7.81
CA THR A 196 3.62 8.46 -6.88
C THR A 196 2.68 9.31 -6.04
N LEU A 197 1.37 9.14 -6.21
CA LEU A 197 0.36 9.98 -5.55
C LEU A 197 0.13 9.60 -4.09
N HIS A 198 0.27 8.33 -3.75
CA HIS A 198 0.15 7.86 -2.38
C HIS A 198 0.93 6.56 -2.23
N GLY A 199 2.05 6.62 -1.55
CA GLY A 199 2.90 5.44 -1.37
C GLY A 199 3.66 5.51 -0.06
N ILE A 200 4.16 4.36 0.37
CA ILE A 200 5.06 4.29 1.52
C ILE A 200 6.44 4.76 1.05
N MET A 201 6.92 5.83 1.64
CA MET A 201 8.22 6.42 1.32
C MET A 201 9.35 5.79 2.10
N LEU A 202 9.11 5.41 3.33
CA LEU A 202 10.06 4.72 4.21
C LEU A 202 9.30 3.85 5.20
N THR A 203 9.88 2.68 5.51
CA THR A 203 9.39 1.77 6.54
C THR A 203 10.49 1.57 7.59
N ILE A 204 10.13 1.74 8.85
CA ILE A 204 11.03 1.58 10.00
C ILE A 204 10.44 0.56 10.95
N ASN A 205 11.22 -0.45 11.31
CA ASN A 205 10.86 -1.41 12.35
C ASN A 205 10.61 -0.66 13.68
N ALA A 206 9.43 -0.81 14.22
CA ALA A 206 9.04 -0.07 15.42
C ALA A 206 9.71 -0.60 16.70
N ILE A 207 10.36 -1.79 16.66
CA ILE A 207 10.98 -2.42 17.82
C ILE A 207 12.44 -1.96 17.98
N ASP A 208 13.21 -1.94 16.89
CA ASP A 208 14.65 -1.72 16.91
C ASP A 208 15.14 -0.54 16.05
N GLY A 209 14.25 0.07 15.27
CA GLY A 209 14.57 1.21 14.41
C GLY A 209 15.30 0.85 13.12
N SER A 210 15.43 -0.43 12.77
CA SER A 210 16.01 -0.86 11.50
C SER A 210 15.13 -0.43 10.33
N ILE A 211 15.77 -0.15 9.19
CA ILE A 211 15.06 0.19 7.96
C ILE A 211 14.63 -1.10 7.28
N ILE A 212 13.36 -1.18 6.90
CA ILE A 212 12.84 -2.32 6.15
C ILE A 212 12.90 -1.99 4.65
N ASP A 213 13.68 -2.79 3.93
CA ASP A 213 13.60 -2.84 2.46
C ASP A 213 12.42 -3.75 2.06
N ARG A 214 11.35 -3.12 1.60
CA ARG A 214 10.11 -3.82 1.24
C ARG A 214 10.25 -4.70 0.00
N ALA A 215 11.20 -4.39 -0.88
CA ALA A 215 11.48 -5.21 -2.05
C ALA A 215 12.22 -6.49 -1.66
N LEU A 216 13.12 -6.40 -0.70
CA LEU A 216 13.88 -7.53 -0.20
C LEU A 216 13.17 -8.28 0.93
N GLY A 217 12.19 -7.66 1.59
CA GLY A 217 11.40 -8.27 2.67
C GLY A 217 12.09 -8.29 4.03
N TYR A 218 13.11 -7.47 4.25
CA TYR A 218 13.81 -7.32 5.53
C TYR A 218 14.44 -5.96 5.70
#